data_214d99d876d459fdc5d60760bdb381d7
#
_entry.id   214d99d876d459fdc5d60760bdb381d7
#
_cell.length_a   1.000
_cell.length_b   1.000
_cell.length_c   1.000
_cell.angle_alpha   90.00
_cell.angle_beta   90.00
_cell.angle_gamma   90.00
#
_symmetry.space_group_name_H-M   'P 1'
#
loop_
_entity.id
_entity.type
_entity.pdbx_description
1 polymer ?
#
loop_
_entity_poly.entity_id
_entity_poly.type
_entity_poly.pdbx_seq_one_letter_code
_entity_poly.pdbx_strand_id
1 'polypeptide(L)'
;MDRGDEESGAGDQGMMFGFATNETDSLMPYPIDLARKLTNKLTELRESGEIPYLRPDGKAQVSVNYDKDGNVISLDAVVLSTQHDETMSDNQEQLKADIREKLFKAVIPEELMTENTKEHINPTGKFEIGGPHGDSGLTGRKII
;
A
#
# COMPACT_ATOMS: atom_id res chain seq x y z
N MET A 1 -19.91 26.02 16.18
CA MET A 1 -20.34 27.44 16.19
C MET A 1 -21.37 27.55 17.31
N ASP A 2 -20.99 28.15 18.39
CA ASP A 2 -21.92 28.44 19.49
C ASP A 2 -22.77 29.65 19.07
N ARG A 3 -24.08 29.49 18.99
CA ARG A 3 -25.02 30.55 18.62
C ARG A 3 -25.70 31.19 19.84
N GLY A 4 -25.24 30.85 21.04
CA GLY A 4 -25.78 31.40 22.31
C GLY A 4 -27.21 30.95 22.67
N ASP A 5 -27.76 29.98 21.92
CA ASP A 5 -29.04 29.38 22.18
C ASP A 5 -28.85 27.98 22.84
N GLU A 6 -29.81 27.48 23.54
CA GLU A 6 -29.75 26.18 24.25
C GLU A 6 -29.56 24.97 23.31
N GLU A 7 -29.69 25.13 21.99
CA GLU A 7 -29.47 24.09 21.02
C GLU A 7 -28.17 24.33 20.20
N SER A 8 -27.16 23.54 20.53
CA SER A 8 -25.92 23.47 19.75
C SER A 8 -26.14 22.64 18.49
N GLY A 9 -26.21 23.28 17.32
CA GLY A 9 -26.38 22.62 16.03
C GLY A 9 -25.06 22.25 15.40
N ALA A 10 -24.95 21.04 14.84
CA ALA A 10 -23.86 20.66 13.95
C ALA A 10 -24.03 21.36 12.60
N GLY A 11 -23.08 22.25 12.26
CA GLY A 11 -23.10 22.97 10.99
C GLY A 11 -22.52 22.20 9.79
N ASP A 12 -21.95 21.03 10.03
CA ASP A 12 -21.36 20.19 9.00
C ASP A 12 -22.36 19.16 8.50
N GLN A 13 -22.53 19.13 7.18
CA GLN A 13 -23.32 18.11 6.49
C GLN A 13 -22.37 17.27 5.63
N GLY A 14 -22.69 15.98 5.46
CA GLY A 14 -21.88 15.08 4.67
C GLY A 14 -22.71 13.93 4.10
N MET A 15 -22.26 13.42 2.98
CA MET A 15 -22.72 12.17 2.42
C MET A 15 -21.60 11.14 2.56
N MET A 16 -21.96 9.96 3.04
CA MET A 16 -21.03 8.86 3.26
C MET A 16 -21.46 7.66 2.42
N PHE A 17 -20.45 6.99 1.87
CA PHE A 17 -20.64 5.75 1.12
C PHE A 17 -20.01 4.61 1.87
N GLY A 18 -20.64 3.45 1.82
CA GLY A 18 -20.12 2.20 2.35
C GLY A 18 -20.12 1.15 1.25
N PHE A 19 -19.07 0.32 1.23
CA PHE A 19 -18.98 -0.81 0.32
C PHE A 19 -18.33 -1.99 1.02
N ALA A 20 -18.86 -3.19 0.79
CA ALA A 20 -18.29 -4.45 1.24
C ALA A 20 -18.50 -5.52 0.17
N THR A 21 -17.58 -6.47 0.09
CA THR A 21 -17.64 -7.60 -0.84
C THR A 21 -17.21 -8.87 -0.12
N ASN A 22 -17.62 -10.02 -0.65
CA ASN A 22 -17.23 -11.33 -0.13
C ASN A 22 -16.02 -11.95 -0.86
N GLU A 23 -15.26 -11.13 -1.60
CA GLU A 23 -14.05 -11.57 -2.28
C GLU A 23 -12.94 -12.00 -1.31
N THR A 24 -12.93 -11.43 -0.11
CA THR A 24 -11.94 -11.68 0.93
C THR A 24 -12.60 -11.81 2.31
N ASP A 25 -11.92 -12.48 3.24
CA ASP A 25 -12.40 -12.62 4.62
C ASP A 25 -12.52 -11.28 5.35
N SER A 26 -11.75 -10.28 4.91
CA SER A 26 -11.83 -8.91 5.43
C SER A 26 -13.02 -8.12 4.92
N LEU A 27 -13.83 -8.70 4.02
CA LEU A 27 -14.95 -8.06 3.32
C LEU A 27 -14.54 -6.84 2.49
N MET A 28 -13.27 -6.76 2.12
CA MET A 28 -12.69 -5.72 1.28
C MET A 28 -12.42 -6.25 -0.13
N PRO A 29 -12.45 -5.39 -1.16
CA PRO A 29 -12.02 -5.78 -2.49
C PRO A 29 -10.60 -6.35 -2.50
N TYR A 30 -10.38 -7.39 -3.31
CA TYR A 30 -9.12 -8.12 -3.33
C TYR A 30 -7.87 -7.24 -3.55
N PRO A 31 -7.88 -6.24 -4.45
CA PRO A 31 -6.69 -5.40 -4.67
C PRO A 31 -6.23 -4.65 -3.42
N ILE A 32 -7.16 -4.06 -2.67
CA ILE A 32 -6.80 -3.31 -1.46
C ILE A 32 -6.43 -4.24 -0.30
N ASP A 33 -7.07 -5.39 -0.19
CA ASP A 33 -6.73 -6.39 0.82
C ASP A 33 -5.30 -6.90 0.61
N LEU A 34 -4.94 -7.25 -0.62
CA LEU A 34 -3.59 -7.69 -0.97
C LEU A 34 -2.55 -6.57 -0.79
N ALA A 35 -2.87 -5.34 -1.20
CA ALA A 35 -1.99 -4.20 -1.00
C ALA A 35 -1.70 -3.94 0.49
N ARG A 36 -2.69 -4.08 1.36
CA ARG A 36 -2.51 -3.99 2.82
C ARG A 36 -1.66 -5.13 3.38
N LYS A 37 -1.86 -6.36 2.91
CA LYS A 37 -1.03 -7.50 3.30
C LYS A 37 0.44 -7.28 2.92
N LEU A 38 0.70 -6.71 1.75
CA LEU A 38 2.06 -6.36 1.31
C LEU A 38 2.71 -5.31 2.23
N THR A 39 2.01 -4.22 2.55
CA THR A 39 2.56 -3.18 3.43
C THR A 39 2.73 -3.65 4.88
N ASN A 40 1.83 -4.50 5.37
CA ASN A 40 1.96 -5.11 6.70
C ASN A 40 3.19 -6.04 6.76
N LYS A 41 3.39 -6.90 5.75
CA LYS A 41 4.56 -7.78 5.68
C LYS A 41 5.85 -6.98 5.53
N LEU A 42 5.83 -5.88 4.77
CA LEU A 42 6.99 -4.98 4.66
C LEU A 42 7.39 -4.42 6.04
N THR A 43 6.40 -4.02 6.84
CA THR A 43 6.63 -3.54 8.22
C THR A 43 7.21 -4.65 9.10
N GLU A 44 6.66 -5.86 9.03
CA GLU A 44 7.15 -7.03 9.76
C GLU A 44 8.62 -7.34 9.43
N LEU A 45 8.98 -7.37 8.14
CA LEU A 45 10.35 -7.62 7.67
C LEU A 45 11.34 -6.56 8.16
N ARG A 46 10.90 -5.30 8.26
CA ARG A 46 11.68 -4.21 8.82
C ARG A 46 11.86 -4.35 10.33
N GLU A 47 10.77 -4.60 11.07
CA GLU A 47 10.78 -4.65 12.54
C GLU A 47 11.48 -5.90 13.07
N SER A 48 11.38 -7.02 12.38
CA SER A 48 12.12 -8.25 12.72
C SER A 48 13.62 -8.13 12.42
N GLY A 49 14.03 -7.15 11.62
CA GLY A 49 15.40 -7.00 11.14
C GLY A 49 15.79 -8.01 10.05
N GLU A 50 14.83 -8.75 9.49
CA GLU A 50 15.07 -9.69 8.39
C GLU A 50 15.53 -8.99 7.11
N ILE A 51 15.06 -7.74 6.91
CA ILE A 51 15.60 -6.81 5.91
C ILE A 51 15.98 -5.50 6.63
N PRO A 52 17.21 -5.41 7.14
CA PRO A 52 17.59 -4.36 8.12
C PRO A 52 17.72 -2.95 7.52
N TYR A 53 17.88 -2.85 6.22
CA TYR A 53 18.00 -1.57 5.52
C TYR A 53 16.65 -0.92 5.17
N LEU A 54 15.52 -1.57 5.41
CA LEU A 54 14.21 -0.96 5.21
C LEU A 54 13.95 0.20 6.19
N ARG A 55 13.22 1.20 5.69
CA ARG A 55 12.76 2.35 6.47
C ARG A 55 11.24 2.42 6.46
N PRO A 56 10.61 3.22 7.35
CA PRO A 56 9.17 3.13 7.61
C PRO A 56 8.25 3.45 6.44
N ASP A 57 8.65 4.34 5.52
CA ASP A 57 7.78 4.75 4.43
C ASP A 57 7.70 3.70 3.33
N GLY A 58 6.49 3.38 2.93
CA GLY A 58 6.25 2.40 1.87
C GLY A 58 4.83 2.49 1.33
N LYS A 59 4.67 2.09 0.08
CA LYS A 59 3.38 2.04 -0.61
C LYS A 59 3.30 0.83 -1.51
N ALA A 60 2.11 0.26 -1.61
CA ALA A 60 1.81 -0.84 -2.50
C ALA A 60 0.59 -0.51 -3.37
N GLN A 61 0.62 -0.97 -4.61
CA GLN A 61 -0.51 -0.95 -5.52
C GLN A 61 -0.63 -2.31 -6.18
N VAL A 62 -1.86 -2.80 -6.31
CA VAL A 62 -2.16 -4.08 -6.95
C VAL A 62 -3.23 -3.88 -8.00
N SER A 63 -2.98 -4.37 -9.21
CA SER A 63 -3.95 -4.45 -10.31
C SER A 63 -4.31 -5.90 -10.55
N VAL A 64 -5.61 -6.19 -10.57
CA VAL A 64 -6.15 -7.55 -10.60
C VAL A 64 -7.00 -7.75 -11.86
N ASN A 65 -6.86 -8.90 -12.48
CA ASN A 65 -7.71 -9.35 -13.56
C ASN A 65 -8.84 -10.21 -13.00
N TYR A 66 -10.06 -9.89 -13.40
CA TYR A 66 -11.27 -10.63 -13.04
C TYR A 66 -11.83 -11.36 -14.26
N ASP A 67 -12.44 -12.49 -14.05
CA ASP A 67 -13.27 -13.13 -15.06
C ASP A 67 -14.65 -12.44 -15.20
N LYS A 68 -15.47 -12.92 -16.14
CA LYS A 68 -16.84 -12.42 -16.37
C LYS A 68 -17.79 -12.62 -15.17
N ASP A 69 -17.46 -13.52 -14.29
CA ASP A 69 -18.27 -13.88 -13.12
C ASP A 69 -17.78 -13.13 -11.86
N GLY A 70 -16.73 -12.31 -11.99
CA GLY A 70 -16.17 -11.49 -10.92
C GLY A 70 -15.13 -12.21 -10.03
N ASN A 71 -14.61 -13.37 -10.47
CA ASN A 71 -13.56 -14.06 -9.74
C ASN A 71 -12.18 -13.54 -10.15
N VAL A 72 -11.29 -13.43 -9.18
CA VAL A 72 -9.88 -13.08 -9.39
C VAL A 72 -9.17 -14.22 -10.12
N ILE A 73 -8.54 -13.91 -11.25
CA ILE A 73 -7.84 -14.92 -12.08
C ILE A 73 -6.33 -14.71 -12.14
N SER A 74 -5.85 -13.48 -12.03
CA SER A 74 -4.42 -13.18 -12.02
C SER A 74 -4.15 -11.74 -11.58
N LEU A 75 -2.90 -11.43 -11.31
CA LEU A 75 -2.44 -10.05 -11.16
C LEU A 75 -1.97 -9.50 -12.50
N ASP A 76 -2.45 -8.32 -12.89
CA ASP A 76 -1.89 -7.58 -14.03
C ASP A 76 -0.59 -6.87 -13.63
N ALA A 77 -0.59 -6.21 -12.45
CA ALA A 77 0.58 -5.50 -11.96
C ALA A 77 0.66 -5.48 -10.43
N VAL A 78 1.87 -5.53 -9.91
CA VAL A 78 2.21 -5.25 -8.52
C VAL A 78 3.26 -4.15 -8.48
N VAL A 79 2.96 -3.06 -7.79
CA VAL A 79 3.90 -1.97 -7.56
C VAL A 79 4.20 -1.90 -6.07
N LEU A 80 5.47 -1.90 -5.72
CA LEU A 80 5.94 -1.67 -4.35
C LEU A 80 7.01 -0.58 -4.37
N SER A 81 6.83 0.44 -3.54
CA SER A 81 7.88 1.41 -3.26
C SER A 81 8.18 1.37 -1.77
N THR A 82 9.44 1.25 -1.41
CA THR A 82 9.87 1.20 -0.02
C THR A 82 11.09 2.08 0.20
N GLN A 83 11.01 2.85 1.28
CA GLN A 83 12.15 3.62 1.76
C GLN A 83 13.23 2.66 2.28
N HIS A 84 14.46 2.99 2.00
CA HIS A 84 15.64 2.25 2.42
C HIS A 84 16.73 3.22 2.90
N ASP A 85 17.74 2.68 3.55
CA ASP A 85 18.91 3.49 3.91
C ASP A 85 19.86 3.70 2.71
N GLU A 86 20.89 4.49 2.96
CA GLU A 86 21.88 4.87 1.94
C GLU A 86 22.65 3.67 1.35
N THR A 87 22.76 2.55 2.08
CA THR A 87 23.51 1.38 1.61
C THR A 87 22.88 0.73 0.38
N MET A 88 21.56 0.93 0.19
CA MET A 88 20.82 0.39 -0.95
C MET A 88 20.70 1.36 -2.13
N SER A 89 21.22 2.58 -2.01
CA SER A 89 21.08 3.60 -3.06
C SER A 89 21.68 3.18 -4.40
N ASP A 90 22.83 2.52 -4.35
CA ASP A 90 23.51 1.98 -5.53
C ASP A 90 23.33 0.46 -5.68
N ASN A 91 22.52 -0.17 -4.82
CA ASN A 91 22.32 -1.61 -4.80
C ASN A 91 20.84 -2.01 -4.93
N GLN A 92 20.13 -1.34 -5.84
CA GLN A 92 18.68 -1.54 -6.03
C GLN A 92 18.33 -2.96 -6.51
N GLU A 93 19.22 -3.65 -7.22
CA GLU A 93 18.97 -5.01 -7.69
C GLU A 93 18.91 -6.01 -6.51
N GLN A 94 19.75 -5.82 -5.50
CA GLN A 94 19.69 -6.63 -4.27
C GLN A 94 18.38 -6.38 -3.52
N LEU A 95 17.97 -5.10 -3.38
CA LEU A 95 16.70 -4.75 -2.77
C LEU A 95 15.52 -5.41 -3.50
N LYS A 96 15.50 -5.35 -4.83
CA LYS A 96 14.46 -6.00 -5.63
C LYS A 96 14.42 -7.52 -5.43
N ALA A 97 15.60 -8.16 -5.36
CA ALA A 97 15.70 -9.59 -5.11
C ALA A 97 15.14 -9.98 -3.72
N ASP A 98 15.53 -9.24 -2.69
CA ASP A 98 15.04 -9.48 -1.32
C ASP A 98 13.52 -9.27 -1.19
N ILE A 99 12.99 -8.24 -1.83
CA ILE A 99 11.53 -7.99 -1.86
C ILE A 99 10.79 -9.12 -2.58
N ARG A 100 11.28 -9.60 -3.72
CA ARG A 100 10.66 -10.75 -4.41
C ARG A 100 10.66 -11.99 -3.53
N GLU A 101 11.80 -12.32 -2.94
CA GLU A 101 11.98 -13.56 -2.20
C GLU A 101 11.24 -13.56 -0.86
N LYS A 102 11.36 -12.47 -0.09
CA LYS A 102 10.89 -12.43 1.30
C LYS A 102 9.49 -11.81 1.46
N LEU A 103 9.07 -10.97 0.51
CA LEU A 103 7.79 -10.30 0.59
C LEU A 103 6.79 -10.85 -0.43
N PHE A 104 7.08 -10.80 -1.70
CA PHE A 104 6.11 -11.21 -2.73
C PHE A 104 5.78 -12.70 -2.62
N LYS A 105 6.78 -13.57 -2.53
CA LYS A 105 6.55 -15.02 -2.35
C LYS A 105 5.84 -15.38 -1.04
N ALA A 106 5.98 -14.55 -0.01
CA ALA A 106 5.32 -14.82 1.28
C ALA A 106 3.86 -14.37 1.31
N VAL A 107 3.46 -13.41 0.47
CA VAL A 107 2.15 -12.74 0.55
C VAL A 107 1.28 -13.02 -0.67
N ILE A 108 1.88 -13.06 -1.87
CA ILE A 108 1.13 -13.21 -3.11
C ILE A 108 0.98 -14.70 -3.42
N PRO A 109 -0.26 -15.21 -3.60
CA PRO A 109 -0.48 -16.57 -4.07
C PRO A 109 0.22 -16.80 -5.43
N GLU A 110 0.98 -17.90 -5.51
CA GLU A 110 1.79 -18.20 -6.70
C GLU A 110 0.94 -18.31 -7.97
N GLU A 111 -0.25 -18.87 -7.85
CA GLU A 111 -1.19 -19.04 -8.96
C GLU A 111 -1.69 -17.72 -9.57
N LEU A 112 -1.59 -16.62 -8.86
CA LEU A 112 -1.98 -15.29 -9.36
C LEU A 112 -0.85 -14.55 -10.07
N MET A 113 0.41 -14.99 -9.88
CA MET A 113 1.57 -14.47 -10.58
C MET A 113 1.76 -15.24 -11.89
N THR A 114 1.61 -14.56 -13.00
CA THR A 114 1.81 -15.12 -14.32
C THR A 114 3.02 -14.50 -15.02
N GLU A 115 3.45 -15.07 -16.13
CA GLU A 115 4.52 -14.48 -16.97
C GLU A 115 4.19 -13.08 -17.52
N ASN A 116 2.90 -12.72 -17.53
CA ASN A 116 2.40 -11.41 -17.97
C ASN A 116 2.27 -10.41 -16.82
N THR A 117 2.41 -10.84 -15.57
CA THR A 117 2.31 -9.96 -14.41
C THR A 117 3.50 -9.00 -14.37
N LYS A 118 3.21 -7.70 -14.32
CA LYS A 118 4.23 -6.65 -14.26
C LYS A 118 4.64 -6.38 -12.81
N GLU A 119 5.91 -6.56 -12.51
CA GLU A 119 6.48 -6.22 -11.20
C GLU A 119 7.23 -4.89 -11.25
N HIS A 120 6.89 -3.98 -10.37
CA HIS A 120 7.56 -2.70 -10.22
C HIS A 120 7.99 -2.49 -8.76
N ILE A 121 9.28 -2.65 -8.49
CA ILE A 121 9.87 -2.43 -7.17
C ILE A 121 10.78 -1.20 -7.26
N ASN A 122 10.48 -0.16 -6.47
CA ASN A 122 11.15 1.14 -6.53
C ASN A 122 11.35 1.63 -7.97
N PRO A 123 10.28 1.75 -8.78
CA PRO A 123 10.40 2.04 -10.21
C PRO A 123 11.05 3.39 -10.52
N THR A 124 11.03 4.33 -9.57
CA THR A 124 11.66 5.65 -9.69
C THR A 124 13.12 5.67 -9.23
N GLY A 125 13.66 4.51 -8.82
CA GLY A 125 15.01 4.37 -8.30
C GLY A 125 15.10 4.46 -6.79
N LYS A 126 16.15 5.09 -6.27
CA LYS A 126 16.40 5.19 -4.83
C LYS A 126 15.33 5.99 -4.08
N PHE A 127 15.02 5.53 -2.87
CA PHE A 127 14.03 6.12 -1.99
C PHE A 127 14.61 6.21 -0.56
N GLU A 128 15.51 7.18 -0.35
CA GLU A 128 16.17 7.41 0.94
C GLU A 128 15.36 8.33 1.87
N ILE A 129 14.70 9.35 1.30
CA ILE A 129 13.93 10.35 2.05
C ILE A 129 12.45 10.02 1.92
N GLY A 130 11.79 9.82 3.05
CA GLY A 130 10.38 9.47 3.10
C GLY A 130 9.63 10.18 4.23
N GLY A 131 8.34 9.83 4.37
CA GLY A 131 7.44 10.45 5.33
C GLY A 131 7.22 11.95 5.08
N PRO A 132 6.89 12.73 6.11
CA PRO A 132 6.62 14.17 5.97
C PRO A 132 7.77 14.99 5.40
N HIS A 133 9.01 14.51 5.55
CA HIS A 133 10.17 15.18 4.98
C HIS A 133 10.24 15.01 3.45
N GLY A 134 9.81 13.86 2.93
CA GLY A 134 9.79 13.59 1.49
C GLY A 134 8.55 14.12 0.79
N ASP A 135 7.39 13.98 1.43
CA ASP A 135 6.10 14.34 0.85
C ASP A 135 5.11 14.72 1.96
N SER A 136 4.92 16.00 2.16
CA SER A 136 3.98 16.53 3.14
C SER A 136 2.88 17.35 2.48
N GLY A 137 1.66 17.22 3.01
CA GLY A 137 0.52 17.95 2.51
C GLY A 137 -0.55 18.17 3.57
N LEU A 138 -1.38 19.16 3.34
CA LEU A 138 -2.56 19.48 4.15
C LEU A 138 -3.80 19.38 3.27
N THR A 139 -4.90 18.88 3.84
CA THR A 139 -6.17 18.76 3.11
C THR A 139 -6.77 20.12 2.71
N GLY A 140 -6.32 21.20 3.32
CA GLY A 140 -6.85 22.53 3.10
C GLY A 140 -8.29 22.75 3.56
N ARG A 141 -8.89 21.76 4.20
CA ARG A 141 -10.31 21.77 4.58
C ARG A 141 -10.60 22.67 5.77
N LYS A 142 -9.67 22.75 6.73
CA LYS A 142 -9.77 23.67 7.90
C LYS A 142 -8.44 24.37 8.09
N ILE A 143 -8.40 25.61 7.68
CA ILE A 143 -7.20 26.46 7.75
C ILE A 143 -7.25 27.37 8.98
N ILE A 144 -8.46 27.57 9.51
CA ILE A 144 -8.73 28.44 10.67
C ILE A 144 -9.55 27.67 11.69
#